data_c7071d7fd812dd8d9d1121d450185235
#
_entry.id   c7071d7fd812dd8d9d1121d450185235
#
_cell.length_a   1.000
_cell.length_b   1.000
_cell.length_c   1.000
_cell.angle_alpha   90.00
_cell.angle_beta   90.00
_cell.angle_gamma   90.00
#
_symmetry.space_group_name_H-M   'P 1'
#
loop_
_entity.id
_entity.type
_entity.pdbx_description
1 polymer ?
#
loop_
_entity_poly.entity_id
_entity_poly.type
_entity_poly.pdbx_seq_one_letter_code
_entity_poly.pdbx_strand_id
1 'polypeptide(L)'
;MCDVLSQFAVQKYVHLPDFLDKENCAQLTAELKKLVAAKQTTQDVQCPKSEAIHGAQVFDSLLVQLLPNFELASGKRLLPTYSYARLYAPGDELKNHTDRESCEISATVTLGFEGDVWPIYMGDSIEKDNASEIKMGVGDAVLYRGMDKHHWREVYTEGKWQAQVFLHYVDADGPHKDHIYDKRGKLNLPKPEPENFRHWIYTDIFTPEACDIIVKTYTQEMIETLPPFIGGGATENINLAIRNVERVMLPVYKDIGGRLAAAGFAANNRAWKFNVTHANQGEFLKYPAGGRYTAHVDTFLNPNEECRKLTVLTFLNDDFEGGKFFIQDGHEKYYPPQAKGTVIVFPSFLLHGVEDITKGTRYSAVCWLVGPFFK
;
A
#
# COMPACT_ATOMS: atom_id res chain seq x y z
N MET A 1 12.20 9.57 19.51
CA MET A 1 10.77 9.95 19.46
C MET A 1 10.38 11.00 20.49
N CYS A 2 10.74 10.89 21.78
CA CYS A 2 10.40 11.95 22.76
C CYS A 2 10.97 13.33 22.39
N ASP A 3 12.11 13.40 21.71
CA ASP A 3 12.75 14.65 21.32
C ASP A 3 12.00 15.37 20.18
N VAL A 4 11.58 14.66 19.14
CA VAL A 4 10.85 15.22 17.97
C VAL A 4 9.53 15.85 18.41
N LEU A 5 8.71 15.14 19.20
CA LEU A 5 7.43 15.63 19.71
C LEU A 5 7.62 16.88 20.58
N SER A 6 8.60 16.86 21.47
CA SER A 6 8.91 18.00 22.35
C SER A 6 9.38 19.20 21.55
N GLN A 7 10.24 19.00 20.55
CA GLN A 7 10.71 20.05 19.67
C GLN A 7 9.55 20.68 18.88
N PHE A 8 8.71 19.87 18.24
CA PHE A 8 7.55 20.36 17.50
C PHE A 8 6.57 21.14 18.40
N ALA A 9 6.31 20.64 19.61
CA ALA A 9 5.41 21.29 20.54
C ALA A 9 5.92 22.67 21.00
N VAL A 10 7.23 22.80 21.27
CA VAL A 10 7.84 24.03 21.81
C VAL A 10 8.22 25.01 20.71
N GLN A 11 8.94 24.53 19.67
CA GLN A 11 9.48 25.39 18.61
C GLN A 11 8.47 25.63 17.48
N LYS A 12 7.36 24.85 17.45
CA LYS A 12 6.34 24.86 16.40
C LYS A 12 6.87 24.38 15.03
N TYR A 13 8.06 23.83 15.00
CA TYR A 13 8.64 23.15 13.84
C TYR A 13 9.65 22.10 14.31
N VAL A 14 9.94 21.14 13.43
CA VAL A 14 10.99 20.13 13.61
C VAL A 14 11.61 19.75 12.28
N HIS A 15 12.93 19.65 12.24
CA HIS A 15 13.68 19.10 11.11
C HIS A 15 13.78 17.58 11.25
N LEU A 16 13.42 16.88 10.19
CA LEU A 16 13.42 15.43 10.09
C LEU A 16 14.42 15.02 8.98
N PRO A 17 15.67 14.75 9.33
CA PRO A 17 16.68 14.34 8.34
C PRO A 17 16.37 12.94 7.80
N ASP A 18 16.76 12.69 6.53
CA ASP A 18 16.58 11.43 5.81
C ASP A 18 15.15 10.83 5.92
N PHE A 19 14.14 11.73 5.92
CA PHE A 19 12.74 11.37 6.11
C PHE A 19 12.14 10.60 4.94
N LEU A 20 12.55 10.92 3.72
CA LEU A 20 12.16 10.23 2.49
C LEU A 20 13.42 9.69 1.81
N ASP A 21 13.40 8.45 1.37
CA ASP A 21 14.55 7.84 0.72
C ASP A 21 14.89 8.52 -0.62
N LYS A 22 16.17 8.45 -0.99
CA LYS A 22 16.72 9.16 -2.16
C LYS A 22 16.19 8.67 -3.49
N GLU A 23 15.80 7.39 -3.58
CA GLU A 23 15.24 6.81 -4.79
C GLU A 23 13.84 7.37 -5.07
N ASN A 24 12.98 7.40 -4.05
CA ASN A 24 11.67 8.05 -4.12
C ASN A 24 11.80 9.54 -4.45
N CYS A 25 12.75 10.24 -3.83
CA CYS A 25 13.03 11.65 -4.14
C CYS A 25 13.41 11.85 -5.60
N ALA A 26 14.24 10.98 -6.16
CA ALA A 26 14.65 11.06 -7.56
C ALA A 26 13.45 10.82 -8.52
N GLN A 27 12.60 9.84 -8.22
CA GLN A 27 11.38 9.56 -9.00
C GLN A 27 10.40 10.75 -8.96
N LEU A 28 10.15 11.31 -7.78
CA LEU A 28 9.28 12.49 -7.59
C LEU A 28 9.83 13.74 -8.27
N THR A 29 11.15 13.94 -8.24
CA THR A 29 11.82 15.03 -8.97
C THR A 29 11.65 14.88 -10.47
N ALA A 30 11.82 13.68 -11.00
CA ALA A 30 11.62 13.40 -12.45
C ALA A 30 10.15 13.67 -12.86
N GLU A 31 9.19 13.25 -12.05
CA GLU A 31 7.77 13.49 -12.32
C GLU A 31 7.42 14.99 -12.23
N LEU A 32 7.95 15.72 -11.23
CA LEU A 32 7.79 17.17 -11.15
C LEU A 32 8.31 17.88 -12.41
N LYS A 33 9.53 17.55 -12.85
CA LYS A 33 10.13 18.11 -14.08
C LYS A 33 9.30 17.77 -15.32
N LYS A 34 8.76 16.58 -15.41
CA LYS A 34 7.87 16.15 -16.50
C LYS A 34 6.57 16.97 -16.53
N LEU A 35 5.92 17.18 -15.37
CA LEU A 35 4.70 17.99 -15.25
C LEU A 35 4.97 19.46 -15.63
N VAL A 36 6.11 20.01 -15.21
CA VAL A 36 6.56 21.36 -15.59
C VAL A 36 6.79 21.44 -17.12
N ALA A 37 7.50 20.49 -17.69
CA ALA A 37 7.73 20.43 -19.15
C ALA A 37 6.42 20.30 -19.96
N ALA A 38 5.43 19.59 -19.40
CA ALA A 38 4.10 19.46 -19.99
C ALA A 38 3.20 20.70 -19.78
N LYS A 39 3.72 21.75 -19.12
CA LYS A 39 2.98 22.98 -18.75
C LYS A 39 1.70 22.73 -17.96
N GLN A 40 1.70 21.68 -17.14
CA GLN A 40 0.62 21.38 -16.19
C GLN A 40 0.86 22.13 -14.88
N THR A 41 1.11 23.41 -14.97
CA THR A 41 1.58 24.26 -13.88
C THR A 41 0.57 25.35 -13.55
N THR A 42 0.68 25.84 -12.32
CA THR A 42 0.01 27.04 -11.85
C THR A 42 1.05 28.08 -11.45
N GLN A 43 0.72 29.34 -11.61
CA GLN A 43 1.53 30.44 -11.07
C GLN A 43 0.84 31.01 -9.84
N ASP A 44 1.61 31.44 -8.88
CA ASP A 44 1.10 32.15 -7.71
C ASP A 44 1.85 33.45 -7.44
N VAL A 45 1.27 34.25 -6.54
CA VAL A 45 1.82 35.55 -6.18
C VAL A 45 3.05 35.48 -5.27
N GLN A 46 3.29 34.31 -4.62
CA GLN A 46 4.42 34.16 -3.69
C GLN A 46 5.74 34.00 -4.44
N CYS A 47 5.76 33.22 -5.51
CA CYS A 47 6.93 33.01 -6.35
C CYS A 47 6.54 33.06 -7.83
N PRO A 48 6.29 34.25 -8.39
CA PRO A 48 5.70 34.40 -9.74
C PRO A 48 6.60 33.94 -10.89
N LYS A 49 7.87 33.66 -10.60
CA LYS A 49 8.85 33.19 -11.59
C LYS A 49 8.99 31.68 -11.64
N SER A 50 8.61 30.97 -10.58
CA SER A 50 8.75 29.50 -10.51
C SER A 50 7.49 28.77 -10.89
N GLU A 51 7.68 27.60 -11.47
CA GLU A 51 6.62 26.69 -11.90
C GLU A 51 6.15 25.86 -10.70
N ALA A 52 4.84 25.84 -10.48
CA ALA A 52 4.23 25.14 -9.38
C ALA A 52 3.12 24.18 -9.83
N ILE A 53 2.93 23.11 -9.08
CA ILE A 53 1.93 22.08 -9.30
C ILE A 53 1.05 21.97 -8.06
N HIS A 54 -0.25 22.12 -8.21
CA HIS A 54 -1.22 21.98 -7.12
C HIS A 54 -1.99 20.68 -7.26
N GLY A 55 -1.95 19.80 -6.25
CA GLY A 55 -2.80 18.61 -6.14
C GLY A 55 -2.61 17.60 -7.26
N ALA A 56 -1.41 17.45 -7.84
CA ALA A 56 -1.15 16.39 -8.79
C ALA A 56 -1.25 15.02 -8.12
N GLN A 57 -1.71 14.01 -8.87
CA GLN A 57 -1.99 12.67 -8.36
C GLN A 57 -0.82 12.05 -7.59
N VAL A 58 0.40 12.18 -8.11
CA VAL A 58 1.61 11.65 -7.48
C VAL A 58 1.87 12.30 -6.12
N PHE A 59 1.67 13.61 -6.00
CA PHE A 59 1.90 14.34 -4.75
C PHE A 59 0.73 14.23 -3.77
N ASP A 60 -0.52 14.13 -4.24
CA ASP A 60 -1.66 13.80 -3.38
C ASP A 60 -1.56 12.37 -2.84
N SER A 61 -0.96 11.43 -3.59
CA SER A 61 -0.65 10.08 -3.10
C SER A 61 0.42 10.12 -2.01
N LEU A 62 1.48 10.90 -2.21
CA LEU A 62 2.54 11.09 -1.21
C LEU A 62 1.99 11.72 0.09
N LEU A 63 1.08 12.71 -0.04
CA LEU A 63 0.38 13.35 1.09
C LEU A 63 -0.31 12.33 1.99
N VAL A 64 -1.02 11.36 1.39
CA VAL A 64 -1.71 10.30 2.15
C VAL A 64 -0.74 9.26 2.66
N GLN A 65 0.27 8.90 1.88
CA GLN A 65 1.29 7.90 2.27
C GLN A 65 2.08 8.34 3.51
N LEU A 66 2.47 9.62 3.58
CA LEU A 66 3.29 10.15 4.67
C LEU A 66 2.48 10.66 5.88
N LEU A 67 1.16 10.70 5.79
CA LEU A 67 0.28 11.16 6.87
C LEU A 67 0.58 10.46 8.22
N PRO A 68 0.69 9.11 8.32
CA PRO A 68 0.98 8.46 9.59
C PRO A 68 2.33 8.89 10.21
N ASN A 69 3.32 9.18 9.38
CA ASN A 69 4.64 9.62 9.82
C ASN A 69 4.57 11.03 10.43
N PHE A 70 3.79 11.92 9.83
CA PHE A 70 3.59 13.28 10.36
C PHE A 70 2.66 13.29 11.58
N GLU A 71 1.71 12.38 11.68
CA GLU A 71 0.95 12.17 12.92
C GLU A 71 1.87 11.78 14.09
N LEU A 72 2.82 10.84 13.85
CA LEU A 72 3.82 10.46 14.84
C LEU A 72 4.74 11.64 15.22
N ALA A 73 5.15 12.46 14.25
CA ALA A 73 6.06 13.59 14.50
C ALA A 73 5.37 14.78 15.18
N SER A 74 4.09 15.00 14.90
CA SER A 74 3.30 16.10 15.49
C SER A 74 2.61 15.75 16.80
N GLY A 75 2.37 14.44 17.05
CA GLY A 75 1.54 13.97 18.15
C GLY A 75 0.05 14.26 17.97
N LYS A 76 -0.39 14.53 16.74
CA LYS A 76 -1.76 14.91 16.40
C LYS A 76 -2.36 13.93 15.38
N ARG A 77 -3.66 13.75 15.41
CA ARG A 77 -4.40 13.13 14.31
C ARG A 77 -4.58 14.17 13.20
N LEU A 78 -4.25 13.83 11.98
CA LEU A 78 -4.23 14.77 10.86
C LEU A 78 -5.25 14.41 9.79
N LEU A 79 -5.83 15.43 9.17
CA LEU A 79 -6.64 15.31 7.95
C LEU A 79 -5.87 15.97 6.79
N PRO A 80 -5.72 15.29 5.65
CA PRO A 80 -5.01 15.84 4.51
C PRO A 80 -5.82 16.94 3.83
N THR A 81 -5.17 18.03 3.45
CA THR A 81 -5.82 19.13 2.74
C THR A 81 -5.40 19.17 1.27
N TYR A 82 -4.14 19.39 0.96
CA TYR A 82 -3.64 19.33 -0.41
C TYR A 82 -2.12 19.18 -0.44
N SER A 83 -1.63 18.74 -1.59
CA SER A 83 -0.21 18.76 -1.92
C SER A 83 0.12 19.91 -2.86
N TYR A 84 1.33 20.42 -2.75
CA TYR A 84 1.87 21.44 -3.61
C TYR A 84 3.33 21.15 -3.92
N ALA A 85 3.76 21.25 -5.15
CA ALA A 85 5.15 21.03 -5.51
C ALA A 85 5.67 22.16 -6.37
N ARG A 86 6.94 22.52 -6.19
CA ARG A 86 7.55 23.64 -6.89
C ARG A 86 8.95 23.29 -7.37
N LEU A 87 9.26 23.71 -8.59
CA LEU A 87 10.60 23.68 -9.15
C LEU A 87 11.13 25.12 -9.15
N TYR A 88 11.96 25.44 -8.18
CA TYR A 88 12.60 26.74 -8.02
C TYR A 88 13.78 26.91 -8.97
N ALA A 89 14.01 28.14 -9.40
CA ALA A 89 15.09 28.56 -10.27
C ALA A 89 15.86 29.74 -9.66
N PRO A 90 17.08 30.03 -10.10
CA PRO A 90 17.84 31.20 -9.65
C PRO A 90 17.05 32.51 -9.81
N GLY A 91 17.08 33.31 -8.76
CA GLY A 91 16.31 34.56 -8.64
C GLY A 91 14.92 34.40 -8.01
N ASP A 92 14.50 33.18 -7.68
CA ASP A 92 13.30 32.96 -6.85
C ASP A 92 13.55 33.36 -5.39
N GLU A 93 12.50 33.79 -4.74
CA GLU A 93 12.45 34.16 -3.34
C GLU A 93 11.11 33.70 -2.76
N LEU A 94 11.11 33.16 -1.57
CA LEU A 94 9.88 32.95 -0.81
C LEU A 94 9.84 33.99 0.32
N LYS A 95 8.98 35.00 0.18
CA LYS A 95 8.86 36.06 1.16
C LYS A 95 8.42 35.53 2.53
N ASN A 96 8.85 36.21 3.61
CA ASN A 96 8.44 35.85 4.96
C ASN A 96 6.89 35.94 5.11
N HIS A 97 6.28 34.85 5.55
CA HIS A 97 4.83 34.74 5.73
C HIS A 97 4.47 33.65 6.74
N THR A 98 3.22 33.60 7.11
CA THR A 98 2.55 32.44 7.71
C THR A 98 1.53 31.90 6.73
N ASP A 99 1.16 30.64 6.89
CA ASP A 99 0.21 29.96 6.03
C ASP A 99 -1.25 30.27 6.39
N ARG A 100 -2.16 29.86 5.50
CA ARG A 100 -3.61 29.93 5.70
C ARG A 100 -4.13 28.71 6.46
N GLU A 101 -5.41 28.72 6.84
CA GLU A 101 -6.04 27.69 7.68
C GLU A 101 -5.91 26.26 7.13
N SER A 102 -5.99 26.07 5.80
CA SER A 102 -5.79 24.75 5.19
C SER A 102 -4.37 24.18 5.34
N CYS A 103 -3.44 24.99 5.84
CA CYS A 103 -2.03 24.66 6.05
C CYS A 103 -1.67 24.75 7.54
N GLU A 104 -2.62 24.42 8.44
CA GLU A 104 -2.41 24.47 9.90
C GLU A 104 -1.16 23.69 10.31
N ILE A 105 -0.98 22.52 9.77
CA ILE A 105 0.21 21.67 9.90
C ILE A 105 0.76 21.42 8.50
N SER A 106 1.97 21.89 8.26
CA SER A 106 2.62 21.82 6.97
C SER A 106 3.93 21.07 7.05
N ALA A 107 4.26 20.35 6.00
CA ALA A 107 5.57 19.75 5.81
C ALA A 107 6.15 20.18 4.45
N THR A 108 7.41 20.59 4.43
CA THR A 108 8.18 20.76 3.19
C THR A 108 9.24 19.68 3.11
N VAL A 109 9.37 19.02 1.95
CA VAL A 109 10.36 17.95 1.71
C VAL A 109 11.21 18.33 0.52
N THR A 110 12.53 18.25 0.67
CA THR A 110 13.48 18.47 -0.43
C THR A 110 13.57 17.22 -1.29
N LEU A 111 13.12 17.32 -2.54
CA LEU A 111 13.17 16.19 -3.50
C LEU A 111 14.48 16.12 -4.26
N GLY A 112 15.11 17.27 -4.52
CA GLY A 112 16.38 17.33 -5.23
C GLY A 112 16.82 18.75 -5.52
N PHE A 113 18.08 18.94 -5.84
CA PHE A 113 18.65 20.23 -6.25
C PHE A 113 19.93 20.01 -7.04
N GLU A 114 20.38 21.06 -7.74
CA GLU A 114 21.68 21.09 -8.39
C GLU A 114 22.41 22.38 -8.00
N GLY A 115 23.56 22.24 -7.34
CA GLY A 115 24.34 23.31 -6.71
C GLY A 115 24.27 23.23 -5.19
N ASP A 116 24.35 24.38 -4.53
CA ASP A 116 24.31 24.45 -3.08
C ASP A 116 22.89 24.32 -2.51
N VAL A 117 22.82 23.84 -1.26
CA VAL A 117 21.53 23.73 -0.54
C VAL A 117 20.95 25.12 -0.28
N TRP A 118 19.79 25.39 -0.81
CA TRP A 118 19.06 26.63 -0.55
C TRP A 118 18.21 26.48 0.71
N PRO A 119 18.59 27.13 1.83
CA PRO A 119 17.97 26.91 3.13
C PRO A 119 16.55 27.45 3.20
N ILE A 120 15.76 26.89 4.13
CA ILE A 120 14.54 27.51 4.63
C ILE A 120 14.82 28.14 6.00
N TYR A 121 14.20 29.25 6.27
CA TYR A 121 14.28 29.95 7.57
C TYR A 121 12.95 29.82 8.30
N MET A 122 13.00 29.61 9.61
CA MET A 122 11.87 29.59 10.54
C MET A 122 12.06 30.64 11.61
N GLY A 123 11.10 31.57 11.76
CA GLY A 123 11.16 32.66 12.72
C GLY A 123 9.85 32.87 13.48
N ASP A 124 9.84 33.82 14.40
CA ASP A 124 8.68 34.08 15.26
C ASP A 124 7.87 35.30 14.80
N SER A 125 8.44 36.13 13.91
CA SER A 125 7.79 37.35 13.43
C SER A 125 8.09 37.64 11.95
N ILE A 126 7.38 38.65 11.42
CA ILE A 126 7.62 39.19 10.07
C ILE A 126 8.99 39.89 9.99
N GLU A 127 9.50 40.40 11.12
CA GLU A 127 10.81 41.04 11.28
C GLU A 127 11.95 40.01 11.35
N LYS A 128 11.64 38.73 11.21
CA LYS A 128 12.58 37.59 11.22
C LYS A 128 13.24 37.36 12.61
N ASP A 129 12.54 37.70 13.69
CA ASP A 129 13.02 37.43 15.04
C ASP A 129 13.20 35.94 15.31
N ASN A 130 14.25 35.61 16.08
CA ASN A 130 14.61 34.24 16.45
C ASN A 130 14.69 33.28 15.22
N ALA A 131 15.19 33.79 14.09
CA ALA A 131 15.29 33.03 12.86
C ALA A 131 16.30 31.88 12.99
N SER A 132 15.87 30.69 12.59
CA SER A 132 16.72 29.52 12.44
C SER A 132 16.89 29.20 10.96
N GLU A 133 18.13 29.11 10.50
CA GLU A 133 18.47 28.62 9.18
C GLU A 133 18.46 27.08 9.17
N ILE A 134 17.71 26.46 8.25
CA ILE A 134 17.62 25.02 8.12
C ILE A 134 18.06 24.61 6.72
N LYS A 135 19.22 23.96 6.65
CA LYS A 135 19.75 23.36 5.42
C LYS A 135 19.16 21.94 5.28
N MET A 136 18.38 21.75 4.24
CA MET A 136 17.68 20.49 3.98
C MET A 136 18.37 19.75 2.85
N GLY A 137 18.97 18.60 3.15
CA GLY A 137 19.45 17.65 2.15
C GLY A 137 18.32 16.99 1.37
N VAL A 138 18.66 16.22 0.34
CA VAL A 138 17.67 15.43 -0.40
C VAL A 138 17.08 14.37 0.51
N GLY A 139 15.76 14.39 0.64
CA GLY A 139 14.99 13.51 1.52
C GLY A 139 14.68 14.09 2.88
N ASP A 140 15.26 15.24 3.25
CA ASP A 140 14.93 15.90 4.51
C ASP A 140 13.55 16.54 4.45
N ALA A 141 12.84 16.50 5.58
CA ALA A 141 11.58 17.21 5.78
C ALA A 141 11.68 18.22 6.93
N VAL A 142 10.92 19.30 6.83
CA VAL A 142 10.61 20.17 7.97
C VAL A 142 9.09 20.17 8.15
N LEU A 143 8.66 19.70 9.33
CA LEU A 143 7.26 19.76 9.75
C LEU A 143 7.09 21.03 10.60
N TYR A 144 6.05 21.82 10.34
CA TYR A 144 5.83 23.08 11.04
C TYR A 144 4.34 23.44 11.18
N ARG A 145 4.02 24.29 12.16
CA ARG A 145 2.69 24.88 12.33
C ARG A 145 2.59 26.08 11.40
N GLY A 146 2.01 25.87 10.22
CA GLY A 146 2.04 26.86 9.14
C GLY A 146 1.42 28.20 9.51
N MET A 147 0.32 28.20 10.25
CA MET A 147 -0.35 29.42 10.71
C MET A 147 0.40 30.19 11.81
N ASP A 148 1.24 29.47 12.58
CA ASP A 148 1.86 30.02 13.80
C ASP A 148 3.35 30.29 13.62
N LYS A 149 3.97 29.78 12.56
CA LYS A 149 5.41 29.91 12.36
C LYS A 149 5.73 30.64 11.08
N HIS A 150 6.38 31.79 11.22
CA HIS A 150 6.91 32.56 10.10
C HIS A 150 7.98 31.74 9.38
N HIS A 151 7.92 31.71 8.06
CA HIS A 151 8.92 30.99 7.27
C HIS A 151 9.15 31.64 5.91
N TRP A 152 10.38 31.52 5.41
CA TRP A 152 10.82 32.14 4.16
C TRP A 152 12.07 31.48 3.60
N ARG A 153 12.40 31.84 2.37
CA ARG A 153 13.69 31.57 1.74
C ARG A 153 14.20 32.88 1.14
N GLU A 154 15.47 33.18 1.39
CA GLU A 154 16.13 34.32 0.76
C GLU A 154 16.25 34.11 -0.76
N VAL A 155 16.68 35.13 -1.51
CA VAL A 155 16.84 35.02 -2.96
C VAL A 155 17.76 33.83 -3.29
N TYR A 156 17.29 32.97 -4.20
CA TYR A 156 18.06 31.80 -4.66
C TYR A 156 19.17 32.25 -5.61
N THR A 157 20.42 32.27 -5.14
CA THR A 157 21.58 32.79 -5.89
C THR A 157 22.54 31.68 -6.33
N GLU A 158 22.64 30.58 -5.60
CA GLU A 158 23.66 29.56 -5.74
C GLU A 158 23.08 28.20 -6.06
N GLY A 159 22.92 27.90 -7.32
CA GLY A 159 22.38 26.64 -7.81
C GLY A 159 21.71 26.81 -9.16
N LYS A 160 21.23 25.70 -9.74
CA LYS A 160 20.52 25.72 -11.01
C LYS A 160 19.02 25.50 -10.87
N TRP A 161 18.62 24.65 -9.93
CA TRP A 161 17.24 24.35 -9.61
C TRP A 161 17.14 23.67 -8.25
N GLN A 162 15.99 23.82 -7.60
CA GLN A 162 15.62 23.04 -6.40
C GLN A 162 14.16 22.60 -6.48
N ALA A 163 13.91 21.31 -6.27
CA ALA A 163 12.60 20.69 -6.25
C ALA A 163 12.13 20.50 -4.81
N GLN A 164 10.96 21.02 -4.49
CA GLN A 164 10.30 20.90 -3.19
C GLN A 164 8.89 20.38 -3.35
N VAL A 165 8.45 19.57 -2.39
CA VAL A 165 7.02 19.26 -2.21
C VAL A 165 6.57 19.76 -0.85
N PHE A 166 5.37 20.31 -0.81
CA PHE A 166 4.68 20.78 0.38
C PHE A 166 3.43 19.93 0.57
N LEU A 167 3.28 19.42 1.78
CA LEU A 167 2.19 18.53 2.18
C LEU A 167 1.45 19.18 3.34
N HIS A 168 0.17 19.49 3.13
CA HIS A 168 -0.60 20.28 4.07
C HIS A 168 -1.69 19.47 4.74
N TYR A 169 -1.87 19.70 6.03
CA TYR A 169 -2.80 19.00 6.89
C TYR A 169 -3.48 19.98 7.85
N VAL A 170 -4.58 19.54 8.43
CA VAL A 170 -5.21 20.17 9.59
C VAL A 170 -5.36 19.17 10.72
N ASP A 171 -5.40 19.66 11.96
CA ASP A 171 -5.67 18.84 13.12
C ASP A 171 -7.12 18.29 13.05
N ALA A 172 -7.28 16.96 13.08
CA ALA A 172 -8.59 16.30 13.02
C ALA A 172 -9.50 16.67 14.19
N ASP A 173 -8.91 17.05 15.31
CA ASP A 173 -9.60 17.46 16.54
C ASP A 173 -9.58 18.98 16.74
N GLY A 174 -9.01 19.73 15.76
CA GLY A 174 -8.85 21.18 15.77
C GLY A 174 -10.01 21.96 15.13
N PRO A 175 -9.95 23.30 15.19
CA PRO A 175 -10.99 24.17 14.65
C PRO A 175 -11.02 24.21 13.11
N HIS A 176 -9.92 23.78 12.44
CA HIS A 176 -9.77 23.88 10.99
C HIS A 176 -10.07 22.57 10.24
N LYS A 177 -10.63 21.55 10.90
CA LYS A 177 -10.94 20.23 10.32
C LYS A 177 -11.81 20.27 9.05
N ASP A 178 -12.64 21.30 8.91
CA ASP A 178 -13.52 21.48 7.76
C ASP A 178 -12.76 21.87 6.47
N HIS A 179 -11.45 22.16 6.58
CA HIS A 179 -10.56 22.38 5.43
C HIS A 179 -10.03 21.07 4.81
N ILE A 180 -10.50 19.92 5.26
CA ILE A 180 -10.18 18.63 4.60
C ILE A 180 -10.34 18.75 3.08
N TYR A 181 -9.33 18.28 2.34
CA TYR A 181 -9.21 18.36 0.87
C TYR A 181 -9.23 19.78 0.29
N ASP A 182 -9.07 20.82 1.09
CA ASP A 182 -9.00 22.22 0.66
C ASP A 182 -10.15 22.62 -0.27
N LYS A 183 -11.39 22.27 0.12
CA LYS A 183 -12.63 22.53 -0.63
C LYS A 183 -12.77 21.79 -1.97
N ARG A 184 -11.86 20.87 -2.31
CA ARG A 184 -11.90 20.11 -3.58
C ARG A 184 -12.87 18.93 -3.58
N GLY A 185 -13.54 18.63 -2.51
CA GLY A 185 -14.41 17.45 -2.36
C GLY A 185 -13.66 16.12 -2.21
N LYS A 186 -12.47 15.97 -2.81
CA LYS A 186 -11.56 14.82 -2.67
C LYS A 186 -10.16 15.15 -3.15
N LEU A 187 -9.18 14.35 -2.73
CA LEU A 187 -7.83 14.35 -3.29
C LEU A 187 -7.82 13.74 -4.70
N ASN A 188 -6.83 14.12 -5.50
CA ASN A 188 -6.59 13.52 -6.81
C ASN A 188 -5.77 12.22 -6.64
N LEU A 189 -6.37 11.22 -6.01
CA LEU A 189 -5.74 9.91 -5.85
C LEU A 189 -5.95 9.06 -7.10
N PRO A 190 -5.01 8.12 -7.39
CA PRO A 190 -5.25 7.13 -8.42
C PRO A 190 -6.58 6.44 -8.12
N LYS A 191 -7.41 6.31 -9.14
CA LYS A 191 -8.57 5.44 -9.01
C LYS A 191 -8.02 4.06 -8.65
N PRO A 192 -8.55 3.39 -7.61
CA PRO A 192 -8.22 1.99 -7.44
C PRO A 192 -8.51 1.33 -8.79
N GLU A 193 -7.48 0.67 -9.34
CA GLU A 193 -7.63 -0.04 -10.61
C GLU A 193 -8.84 -0.99 -10.45
N PRO A 194 -9.86 -0.91 -11.32
CA PRO A 194 -11.05 -1.75 -11.22
C PRO A 194 -10.71 -3.24 -11.25
N GLU A 195 -9.54 -3.58 -11.76
CA GLU A 195 -9.01 -4.94 -11.86
C GLU A 195 -8.68 -5.57 -10.50
N ASN A 196 -8.39 -4.76 -9.47
CA ASN A 196 -7.92 -5.27 -8.18
C ASN A 196 -9.02 -5.68 -7.19
N PHE A 197 -10.31 -5.49 -7.50
CA PHE A 197 -11.38 -6.02 -6.66
C PHE A 197 -11.66 -7.52 -6.86
N ARG A 198 -11.11 -8.12 -7.93
CA ARG A 198 -11.24 -9.55 -8.18
C ARG A 198 -10.26 -10.36 -7.35
N HIS A 199 -9.05 -9.82 -7.11
CA HIS A 199 -8.00 -10.49 -6.35
C HIS A 199 -6.95 -9.50 -5.85
N TRP A 200 -6.18 -9.93 -4.85
CA TRP A 200 -5.00 -9.27 -4.32
C TRP A 200 -3.81 -10.21 -4.39
N ILE A 201 -2.63 -9.74 -4.81
CA ILE A 201 -1.44 -10.56 -5.02
C ILE A 201 -0.32 -10.11 -4.10
N TYR A 202 0.40 -11.10 -3.53
CA TYR A 202 1.66 -10.93 -2.85
C TYR A 202 2.71 -11.83 -3.51
N THR A 203 3.90 -11.31 -3.73
CA THR A 203 5.04 -12.03 -4.34
C THR A 203 6.19 -12.28 -3.37
N ASP A 204 6.08 -11.78 -2.14
CA ASP A 204 7.13 -11.73 -1.12
C ASP A 204 6.80 -12.51 0.17
N ILE A 205 5.66 -13.23 0.21
CA ILE A 205 5.26 -14.00 1.39
C ILE A 205 6.09 -15.28 1.56
N PHE A 206 6.38 -15.98 0.46
CA PHE A 206 7.15 -17.22 0.46
C PHE A 206 8.30 -17.13 -0.54
N THR A 207 9.54 -17.42 -0.09
CA THR A 207 10.66 -17.59 -1.01
C THR A 207 10.56 -18.95 -1.72
N PRO A 208 11.22 -19.14 -2.89
CA PRO A 208 11.25 -20.42 -3.57
C PRO A 208 11.75 -21.58 -2.68
N GLU A 209 12.75 -21.33 -1.85
CA GLU A 209 13.31 -22.33 -0.92
C GLU A 209 12.29 -22.68 0.19
N ALA A 210 11.55 -21.71 0.70
CA ALA A 210 10.48 -21.96 1.66
C ALA A 210 9.38 -22.84 1.05
N CYS A 211 9.03 -22.61 -0.22
CA CYS A 211 8.07 -23.45 -0.94
C CYS A 211 8.55 -24.90 -1.05
N ASP A 212 9.84 -25.14 -1.36
CA ASP A 212 10.41 -26.49 -1.47
C ASP A 212 10.37 -27.23 -0.11
N ILE A 213 10.68 -26.52 0.97
CA ILE A 213 10.59 -27.08 2.33
C ILE A 213 9.14 -27.46 2.65
N ILE A 214 8.17 -26.58 2.34
CA ILE A 214 6.75 -26.83 2.56
C ILE A 214 6.28 -28.07 1.79
N VAL A 215 6.59 -28.13 0.49
CA VAL A 215 6.23 -29.28 -0.37
C VAL A 215 6.78 -30.56 0.20
N LYS A 216 8.07 -30.57 0.57
CA LYS A 216 8.73 -31.76 1.14
C LYS A 216 8.05 -32.20 2.44
N THR A 217 7.81 -31.26 3.37
CA THR A 217 7.24 -31.53 4.69
C THR A 217 5.84 -32.13 4.57
N TYR A 218 4.95 -31.48 3.85
CA TYR A 218 3.55 -31.92 3.77
C TYR A 218 3.35 -33.13 2.84
N THR A 219 4.21 -33.33 1.86
CA THR A 219 4.21 -34.59 1.08
C THR A 219 4.60 -35.78 1.94
N GLN A 220 5.56 -35.61 2.85
CA GLN A 220 5.94 -36.66 3.82
C GLN A 220 4.79 -36.95 4.80
N GLU A 221 4.13 -35.91 5.31
CA GLU A 221 2.96 -36.06 6.17
C GLU A 221 1.80 -36.81 5.46
N MET A 222 1.58 -36.52 4.18
CA MET A 222 0.61 -37.27 3.36
C MET A 222 0.89 -38.76 3.32
N ILE A 223 2.16 -39.16 3.16
CA ILE A 223 2.54 -40.59 3.13
C ILE A 223 2.29 -41.27 4.48
N GLU A 224 2.52 -40.55 5.58
CA GLU A 224 2.42 -41.09 6.93
C GLU A 224 0.98 -41.13 7.47
N THR A 225 0.13 -40.19 7.05
CA THR A 225 -1.20 -39.98 7.65
C THR A 225 -2.36 -40.49 6.79
N LEU A 226 -2.17 -40.53 5.48
CA LEU A 226 -3.20 -41.08 4.59
C LEU A 226 -2.96 -42.59 4.41
N PRO A 227 -3.94 -43.45 4.76
CA PRO A 227 -3.95 -44.81 4.23
C PRO A 227 -3.92 -44.73 2.69
N PRO A 228 -3.45 -45.73 1.98
CA PRO A 228 -3.39 -45.74 0.51
C PRO A 228 -4.81 -45.70 -0.10
N PHE A 229 -5.53 -44.63 0.18
CA PHE A 229 -6.90 -44.42 -0.25
C PHE A 229 -6.97 -43.16 -1.12
N ILE A 230 -7.21 -43.40 -2.38
CA ILE A 230 -7.68 -42.40 -3.31
C ILE A 230 -9.12 -42.06 -2.90
N GLY A 231 -9.32 -40.94 -2.21
CA GLY A 231 -10.66 -40.50 -1.89
C GLY A 231 -10.79 -40.04 -0.43
N GLY A 232 -11.20 -38.79 -0.24
CA GLY A 232 -11.43 -38.14 1.05
C GLY A 232 -12.33 -38.97 1.98
N GLY A 233 -12.31 -38.53 3.25
CA GLY A 233 -12.92 -39.22 4.39
C GLY A 233 -14.28 -39.84 4.11
N ALA A 234 -14.52 -40.95 4.80
CA ALA A 234 -15.70 -41.80 4.73
C ALA A 234 -16.98 -40.95 4.62
N THR A 235 -17.63 -41.01 3.47
CA THR A 235 -19.03 -40.73 3.13
C THR A 235 -19.29 -39.75 1.97
N GLU A 236 -18.31 -39.13 1.34
CA GLU A 236 -18.62 -38.36 0.13
C GLU A 236 -18.29 -39.17 -1.12
N ASN A 237 -19.28 -39.38 -2.01
CA ASN A 237 -19.08 -39.80 -3.39
C ASN A 237 -18.26 -38.72 -4.11
N ILE A 238 -16.94 -38.82 -4.03
CA ILE A 238 -16.04 -37.89 -4.73
C ILE A 238 -16.17 -38.20 -6.21
N ASN A 239 -16.82 -37.29 -6.92
CA ASN A 239 -16.84 -37.36 -8.36
C ASN A 239 -15.45 -36.87 -8.89
N LEU A 240 -14.56 -37.79 -9.21
CA LEU A 240 -13.22 -37.52 -9.74
C LEU A 240 -13.23 -36.65 -11.02
N ALA A 241 -14.36 -36.62 -11.73
CA ALA A 241 -14.55 -35.69 -12.83
C ALA A 241 -14.65 -34.23 -12.39
N ILE A 242 -15.06 -33.98 -11.14
CA ILE A 242 -15.19 -32.64 -10.56
C ILE A 242 -13.91 -32.23 -9.81
N ARG A 243 -13.42 -33.13 -8.94
CA ARG A 243 -12.26 -32.85 -8.08
C ARG A 243 -11.35 -34.09 -8.00
N ASN A 244 -10.12 -33.96 -8.51
CA ASN A 244 -9.09 -35.00 -8.41
C ASN A 244 -7.85 -34.38 -7.75
N VAL A 245 -7.78 -34.43 -6.40
CA VAL A 245 -6.72 -33.81 -5.58
C VAL A 245 -6.56 -34.59 -4.27
N GLU A 246 -5.32 -34.79 -3.86
CA GLU A 246 -4.97 -35.27 -2.52
C GLU A 246 -4.79 -34.07 -1.57
N ARG A 247 -5.15 -34.19 -0.28
CA ARG A 247 -5.07 -33.07 0.66
C ARG A 247 -4.66 -33.49 2.08
N VAL A 248 -3.96 -32.55 2.76
CA VAL A 248 -3.67 -32.60 4.20
C VAL A 248 -4.15 -31.29 4.81
N MET A 249 -4.68 -31.36 6.02
CA MET A 249 -5.20 -30.19 6.75
C MET A 249 -4.06 -29.34 7.32
N LEU A 250 -4.16 -28.01 7.18
CA LEU A 250 -3.19 -27.03 7.65
C LEU A 250 -3.71 -26.27 8.87
N PRO A 251 -2.97 -26.23 9.98
CA PRO A 251 -3.32 -25.33 11.08
C PRO A 251 -3.06 -23.86 10.68
N VAL A 252 -4.06 -22.99 10.86
CA VAL A 252 -4.00 -21.57 10.45
C VAL A 252 -3.39 -20.63 11.48
N TYR A 253 -2.91 -21.13 12.59
CA TYR A 253 -2.30 -20.34 13.68
C TYR A 253 -0.78 -20.43 13.70
N LYS A 254 -0.16 -21.22 12.85
CA LYS A 254 1.30 -21.39 12.75
C LYS A 254 1.72 -21.74 11.31
N ASP A 255 3.02 -21.66 11.08
CA ASP A 255 3.68 -22.03 9.82
C ASP A 255 3.02 -21.40 8.57
N ILE A 256 2.87 -22.16 7.51
CA ILE A 256 2.27 -21.72 6.25
C ILE A 256 0.83 -21.21 6.43
N GLY A 257 0.00 -21.91 7.20
CA GLY A 257 -1.39 -21.53 7.44
C GLY A 257 -1.50 -20.16 8.13
N GLY A 258 -0.67 -19.91 9.12
CA GLY A 258 -0.60 -18.60 9.80
C GLY A 258 -0.18 -17.46 8.87
N ARG A 259 0.80 -17.70 7.99
CA ARG A 259 1.24 -16.69 7.00
C ARG A 259 0.17 -16.39 5.95
N LEU A 260 -0.53 -17.40 5.46
CA LEU A 260 -1.67 -17.23 4.55
C LEU A 260 -2.80 -16.44 5.22
N ALA A 261 -3.17 -16.79 6.44
CA ALA A 261 -4.20 -16.08 7.20
C ALA A 261 -3.83 -14.59 7.38
N ALA A 262 -2.59 -14.31 7.78
CA ALA A 262 -2.10 -12.92 7.94
C ALA A 262 -2.16 -12.15 6.62
N ALA A 263 -1.75 -12.74 5.50
CA ALA A 263 -1.85 -12.13 4.17
C ALA A 263 -3.31 -11.83 3.80
N GLY A 264 -4.22 -12.77 4.08
CA GLY A 264 -5.65 -12.59 3.86
C GLY A 264 -6.25 -11.44 4.67
N PHE A 265 -5.96 -11.34 5.96
CA PHE A 265 -6.41 -10.21 6.80
C PHE A 265 -5.85 -8.88 6.32
N ALA A 266 -4.56 -8.83 5.95
CA ALA A 266 -3.94 -7.62 5.41
C ALA A 266 -4.59 -7.18 4.09
N ALA A 267 -4.87 -8.11 3.18
CA ALA A 267 -5.57 -7.83 1.93
C ALA A 267 -7.01 -7.36 2.18
N ASN A 268 -7.74 -8.01 3.10
CA ASN A 268 -9.11 -7.61 3.46
C ASN A 268 -9.17 -6.18 3.97
N ASN A 269 -8.24 -5.79 4.84
CA ASN A 269 -8.20 -4.44 5.41
C ASN A 269 -7.95 -3.36 4.34
N ARG A 270 -7.27 -3.71 3.26
CA ARG A 270 -6.95 -2.78 2.16
C ARG A 270 -8.04 -2.74 1.09
N ALA A 271 -8.52 -3.92 0.64
CA ALA A 271 -9.36 -4.04 -0.54
C ALA A 271 -10.86 -4.14 -0.23
N TRP A 272 -11.31 -5.18 0.49
CA TRP A 272 -12.74 -5.49 0.57
C TRP A 272 -13.40 -5.03 1.86
N LYS A 273 -12.66 -4.97 2.97
CA LYS A 273 -13.18 -4.60 4.30
C LYS A 273 -14.40 -5.45 4.72
N PHE A 274 -14.41 -6.71 4.30
CA PHE A 274 -15.43 -7.64 4.74
C PHE A 274 -15.37 -7.85 6.24
N ASN A 275 -16.52 -8.05 6.88
CA ASN A 275 -16.58 -8.48 8.26
C ASN A 275 -16.09 -9.93 8.35
N VAL A 276 -14.82 -10.11 8.70
CA VAL A 276 -14.16 -11.40 8.92
C VAL A 276 -13.79 -11.52 10.40
N THR A 277 -14.02 -12.68 10.97
CA THR A 277 -13.82 -12.97 12.40
C THR A 277 -12.54 -13.76 12.63
N HIS A 278 -12.27 -14.77 11.82
CA HIS A 278 -11.10 -15.64 11.94
C HIS A 278 -10.74 -16.33 10.61
N ALA A 279 -9.63 -17.05 10.61
CA ALA A 279 -9.26 -17.94 9.53
C ALA A 279 -9.69 -19.38 9.86
N ASN A 280 -10.31 -20.05 8.89
CA ASN A 280 -10.67 -21.45 9.01
C ASN A 280 -9.47 -22.35 8.69
N GLN A 281 -9.49 -23.59 9.14
CA GLN A 281 -8.47 -24.59 8.85
C GLN A 281 -8.20 -24.66 7.35
N GLY A 282 -6.91 -24.59 6.96
CA GLY A 282 -6.46 -24.63 5.58
C GLY A 282 -6.23 -26.04 5.06
N GLU A 283 -5.86 -26.14 3.79
CA GLU A 283 -5.51 -27.38 3.11
C GLU A 283 -4.19 -27.21 2.33
N PHE A 284 -3.29 -28.19 2.45
CA PHE A 284 -2.22 -28.42 1.49
C PHE A 284 -2.76 -29.38 0.43
N LEU A 285 -2.58 -29.01 -0.83
CA LEU A 285 -3.20 -29.68 -1.98
C LEU A 285 -2.14 -30.21 -2.94
N LYS A 286 -2.27 -31.47 -3.33
CA LYS A 286 -1.44 -32.16 -4.32
C LYS A 286 -2.31 -32.61 -5.46
N TYR A 287 -2.06 -32.07 -6.65
CA TYR A 287 -2.73 -32.43 -7.89
C TYR A 287 -1.77 -33.27 -8.76
N PRO A 288 -1.95 -34.58 -8.87
CA PRO A 288 -1.16 -35.43 -9.78
C PRO A 288 -1.52 -35.13 -11.24
N ALA A 289 -0.81 -35.76 -12.19
CA ALA A 289 -1.21 -35.75 -13.58
C ALA A 289 -2.65 -36.30 -13.73
N GLY A 290 -3.51 -35.60 -14.50
CA GLY A 290 -4.95 -35.80 -14.57
C GLY A 290 -5.72 -35.13 -13.40
N GLY A 291 -5.03 -34.53 -12.46
CA GLY A 291 -5.63 -33.74 -11.38
C GLY A 291 -6.32 -32.48 -11.91
N ARG A 292 -7.43 -32.11 -11.30
CA ARG A 292 -8.24 -30.93 -11.66
C ARG A 292 -9.12 -30.48 -10.50
N TYR A 293 -9.66 -29.28 -10.62
CA TYR A 293 -10.83 -28.86 -9.87
C TYR A 293 -11.69 -27.94 -10.73
N THR A 294 -12.86 -28.45 -11.11
CA THR A 294 -13.78 -27.70 -11.98
C THR A 294 -14.21 -26.38 -11.34
N ALA A 295 -14.77 -25.48 -12.13
CA ALA A 295 -15.24 -24.20 -11.65
C ALA A 295 -16.26 -24.36 -10.50
N HIS A 296 -15.98 -23.70 -9.37
CA HIS A 296 -16.80 -23.73 -8.14
C HIS A 296 -16.64 -22.42 -7.37
N VAL A 297 -17.47 -22.24 -6.37
CA VAL A 297 -17.35 -21.19 -5.36
C VAL A 297 -17.04 -21.82 -4.00
N ASP A 298 -16.28 -21.11 -3.18
CA ASP A 298 -15.93 -21.58 -1.84
C ASP A 298 -16.93 -21.17 -0.76
N THR A 299 -17.78 -20.18 -1.06
CA THR A 299 -18.79 -19.67 -0.12
C THR A 299 -19.96 -20.63 0.01
N PHE A 300 -20.35 -20.93 1.27
CA PHE A 300 -21.58 -21.66 1.57
C PHE A 300 -22.72 -20.68 1.87
N LEU A 301 -23.86 -20.90 1.24
CA LEU A 301 -25.04 -20.03 1.39
C LEU A 301 -25.98 -20.56 2.49
N ASN A 302 -25.47 -20.74 3.71
CA ASN A 302 -26.29 -21.03 4.88
C ASN A 302 -26.37 -19.79 5.78
N PRO A 303 -27.51 -19.08 5.85
CA PRO A 303 -27.63 -17.84 6.61
C PRO A 303 -27.50 -18.02 8.13
N ASN A 304 -27.57 -19.25 8.63
CA ASN A 304 -27.43 -19.57 10.06
C ASN A 304 -26.00 -19.91 10.47
N GLU A 305 -25.06 -19.93 9.52
CA GLU A 305 -23.67 -20.29 9.76
C GLU A 305 -22.72 -19.17 9.28
N GLU A 306 -21.50 -19.20 9.79
CA GLU A 306 -20.45 -18.37 9.22
C GLU A 306 -20.13 -18.82 7.79
N CYS A 307 -19.86 -17.85 6.92
CA CYS A 307 -19.51 -18.14 5.54
C CYS A 307 -18.07 -17.76 5.23
N ARG A 308 -17.47 -18.47 4.27
CA ARG A 308 -16.18 -18.11 3.71
C ARG A 308 -16.31 -16.79 2.93
N LYS A 309 -15.55 -15.78 3.32
CA LYS A 309 -15.55 -14.45 2.70
C LYS A 309 -14.42 -14.29 1.70
N LEU A 310 -13.23 -14.73 2.09
CA LEU A 310 -12.03 -14.65 1.27
C LEU A 310 -11.33 -16.01 1.23
N THR A 311 -10.86 -16.36 0.06
CA THR A 311 -9.97 -17.50 -0.21
C THR A 311 -8.55 -16.97 -0.37
N VAL A 312 -7.61 -17.59 0.32
CA VAL A 312 -6.18 -17.26 0.29
C VAL A 312 -5.43 -18.48 -0.21
N LEU A 313 -4.86 -18.38 -1.39
CA LEU A 313 -4.20 -19.49 -2.10
C LEU A 313 -2.73 -19.14 -2.36
N THR A 314 -1.81 -20.09 -2.20
CA THR A 314 -0.41 -19.97 -2.67
C THR A 314 -0.03 -21.07 -3.64
N PHE A 315 0.82 -20.72 -4.61
CA PHE A 315 1.42 -21.63 -5.58
C PHE A 315 2.78 -22.06 -5.06
N LEU A 316 2.99 -23.38 -4.85
CA LEU A 316 4.18 -23.90 -4.19
C LEU A 316 5.23 -24.46 -5.13
N ASN A 317 4.88 -24.68 -6.40
CA ASN A 317 5.80 -25.12 -7.46
C ASN A 317 5.33 -24.64 -8.83
N ASP A 318 6.20 -24.75 -9.82
CA ASP A 318 5.96 -24.38 -11.22
C ASP A 318 6.55 -25.40 -12.23
N ASP A 319 7.01 -26.56 -11.75
CA ASP A 319 7.62 -27.65 -12.52
C ASP A 319 6.59 -28.68 -13.01
N PHE A 320 5.43 -28.21 -13.49
CA PHE A 320 4.36 -29.03 -14.05
C PHE A 320 3.81 -28.41 -15.35
N GLU A 321 3.05 -29.18 -16.13
CA GLU A 321 2.36 -28.70 -17.34
C GLU A 321 0.84 -28.75 -17.17
N GLY A 322 0.13 -27.77 -17.74
CA GLY A 322 -1.31 -27.59 -17.52
C GLY A 322 -1.61 -26.99 -16.16
N GLY A 323 -2.72 -27.35 -15.54
CA GLY A 323 -3.05 -27.02 -14.14
C GLY A 323 -3.18 -25.55 -13.81
N LYS A 324 -3.50 -24.69 -14.77
CA LYS A 324 -3.64 -23.25 -14.54
C LYS A 324 -4.83 -22.97 -13.61
N PHE A 325 -4.57 -22.22 -12.56
CA PHE A 325 -5.63 -21.65 -11.73
C PHE A 325 -6.30 -20.49 -12.47
N PHE A 326 -7.61 -20.42 -12.42
CA PHE A 326 -8.38 -19.33 -13.02
C PHE A 326 -9.47 -18.81 -12.07
N ILE A 327 -9.81 -17.53 -12.24
CA ILE A 327 -11.02 -16.91 -11.71
C ILE A 327 -11.92 -16.64 -12.90
N GLN A 328 -13.21 -16.97 -12.82
CA GLN A 328 -14.16 -16.81 -13.90
C GLN A 328 -15.16 -15.70 -13.54
N ASP A 329 -15.35 -14.78 -14.47
CA ASP A 329 -16.34 -13.71 -14.40
C ASP A 329 -17.22 -13.78 -15.65
N GLY A 330 -18.46 -14.23 -15.45
CA GLY A 330 -19.35 -14.55 -16.58
C GLY A 330 -18.77 -15.66 -17.45
N HIS A 331 -18.50 -15.38 -18.72
CA HIS A 331 -17.95 -16.34 -19.68
C HIS A 331 -16.42 -16.28 -19.78
N GLU A 332 -15.78 -15.27 -19.18
CA GLU A 332 -14.34 -15.04 -19.30
C GLU A 332 -13.59 -15.65 -18.13
N LYS A 333 -12.51 -16.38 -18.45
CA LYS A 333 -11.53 -16.85 -17.47
C LYS A 333 -10.37 -15.85 -17.38
N TYR A 334 -10.05 -15.44 -16.17
CA TYR A 334 -8.87 -14.67 -15.85
C TYR A 334 -7.82 -15.55 -15.19
N TYR A 335 -6.59 -15.49 -15.68
CA TYR A 335 -5.47 -16.28 -15.16
C TYR A 335 -4.51 -15.32 -14.44
N PRO A 336 -4.53 -15.26 -13.09
CA PRO A 336 -3.60 -14.42 -12.34
C PRO A 336 -2.16 -14.94 -12.47
N PRO A 337 -1.14 -14.14 -12.12
CA PRO A 337 0.24 -14.61 -12.00
C PRO A 337 0.32 -15.79 -11.04
N GLN A 338 1.01 -16.87 -11.44
CA GLN A 338 1.07 -18.17 -10.74
C GLN A 338 2.52 -18.63 -10.51
N ALA A 339 3.46 -17.70 -10.40
CA ALA A 339 4.84 -18.03 -10.07
C ALA A 339 4.93 -18.67 -8.68
N LYS A 340 5.89 -19.57 -8.51
CA LYS A 340 6.19 -20.22 -7.23
C LYS A 340 6.37 -19.18 -6.11
N GLY A 341 5.67 -19.36 -4.99
CA GLY A 341 5.68 -18.43 -3.86
C GLY A 341 4.63 -17.31 -3.91
N THR A 342 3.97 -17.10 -5.05
CA THR A 342 2.88 -16.13 -5.17
C THR A 342 1.71 -16.53 -4.29
N VAL A 343 1.17 -15.56 -3.54
CA VAL A 343 -0.08 -15.68 -2.77
C VAL A 343 -1.14 -14.83 -3.44
N ILE A 344 -2.30 -15.43 -3.70
CA ILE A 344 -3.48 -14.73 -4.20
C ILE A 344 -4.60 -14.76 -3.16
N VAL A 345 -5.23 -13.63 -2.94
CA VAL A 345 -6.43 -13.48 -2.09
C VAL A 345 -7.58 -13.02 -2.97
N PHE A 346 -8.73 -13.66 -2.85
CA PHE A 346 -9.91 -13.29 -3.64
C PHE A 346 -11.22 -13.61 -2.89
N PRO A 347 -12.34 -12.92 -3.21
CA PRO A 347 -13.64 -13.22 -2.64
C PRO A 347 -14.08 -14.65 -2.91
N SER A 348 -14.44 -15.40 -1.85
CA SER A 348 -14.80 -16.81 -1.91
C SER A 348 -16.04 -17.11 -2.76
N PHE A 349 -16.84 -16.10 -3.06
CA PHE A 349 -18.01 -16.21 -3.95
C PHE A 349 -17.68 -16.09 -5.44
N LEU A 350 -16.43 -15.77 -5.80
CA LEU A 350 -16.00 -15.77 -7.20
C LEU A 350 -15.84 -17.22 -7.70
N LEU A 351 -16.37 -17.48 -8.88
CA LEU A 351 -16.20 -18.77 -9.54
C LEU A 351 -14.73 -18.94 -9.92
N HIS A 352 -14.14 -20.05 -9.52
CA HIS A 352 -12.73 -20.32 -9.78
C HIS A 352 -12.47 -21.83 -9.89
N GLY A 353 -11.30 -22.20 -10.40
CA GLY A 353 -10.95 -23.60 -10.57
C GLY A 353 -9.49 -23.82 -10.97
N VAL A 354 -9.15 -25.09 -11.17
CA VAL A 354 -7.83 -25.53 -11.65
C VAL A 354 -8.05 -26.42 -12.87
N GLU A 355 -7.43 -26.05 -13.98
CA GLU A 355 -7.47 -26.85 -15.22
C GLU A 355 -6.72 -28.16 -15.04
N ASP A 356 -6.86 -29.07 -16.02
CA ASP A 356 -6.21 -30.36 -15.97
C ASP A 356 -4.68 -30.24 -15.94
N ILE A 357 -4.05 -30.93 -14.99
CA ILE A 357 -2.61 -31.13 -14.98
C ILE A 357 -2.27 -32.18 -16.03
N THR A 358 -1.54 -31.80 -17.06
CA THR A 358 -1.19 -32.68 -18.17
C THR A 358 0.08 -33.47 -17.90
N LYS A 359 1.00 -32.92 -17.09
CA LYS A 359 2.25 -33.57 -16.71
C LYS A 359 2.79 -33.04 -15.40
N GLY A 360 3.44 -33.88 -14.61
CA GLY A 360 4.02 -33.54 -13.32
C GLY A 360 3.00 -33.49 -12.20
N THR A 361 3.29 -32.77 -11.13
CA THR A 361 2.43 -32.65 -9.96
C THR A 361 2.40 -31.18 -9.55
N ARG A 362 1.20 -30.62 -9.37
CA ARG A 362 1.00 -29.25 -8.89
C ARG A 362 0.74 -29.26 -7.39
N TYR A 363 1.47 -28.42 -6.66
CA TYR A 363 1.30 -28.20 -5.22
C TYR A 363 0.80 -26.81 -4.93
N SER A 364 -0.15 -26.70 -4.00
CA SER A 364 -0.68 -25.43 -3.51
C SER A 364 -1.14 -25.55 -2.06
N ALA A 365 -1.33 -24.42 -1.40
CA ALA A 365 -1.96 -24.40 -0.10
C ALA A 365 -3.03 -23.31 -0.08
N VAL A 366 -4.13 -23.56 0.62
CA VAL A 366 -5.28 -22.65 0.70
C VAL A 366 -5.77 -22.55 2.14
N CYS A 367 -6.24 -21.37 2.54
CA CYS A 367 -7.08 -21.17 3.72
C CYS A 367 -8.19 -20.17 3.43
N TRP A 368 -9.15 -20.10 4.32
CA TRP A 368 -10.31 -19.22 4.15
C TRP A 368 -10.48 -18.30 5.34
N LEU A 369 -10.76 -17.04 5.06
CA LEU A 369 -11.24 -16.12 6.08
C LEU A 369 -12.77 -16.18 6.12
N VAL A 370 -13.29 -16.37 7.31
CA VAL A 370 -14.73 -16.55 7.57
C VAL A 370 -15.30 -15.43 8.42
N GLY A 371 -16.59 -15.26 8.34
CA GLY A 371 -17.33 -14.29 9.13
C GLY A 371 -18.83 -14.46 8.99
N PRO A 372 -19.63 -13.57 9.64
CA PRO A 372 -21.07 -13.63 9.56
C PRO A 372 -21.56 -13.62 8.13
N PHE A 373 -22.74 -14.20 7.89
CA PHE A 373 -23.36 -14.17 6.56
C PHE A 373 -23.44 -12.74 6.01
N PHE A 374 -23.41 -12.58 4.68
CA PHE A 374 -23.56 -11.27 4.04
C PHE A 374 -24.97 -10.70 4.34
N LYS A 375 -25.01 -9.43 4.75
CA LYS A 375 -26.24 -8.67 5.01
C LYS A 375 -26.39 -7.58 3.98
#